data_3707f697e3cece22d7264ae8771f3757
#
_entry.id   3707f697e3cece22d7264ae8771f3757
#
_cell.length_a   1.000
_cell.length_b   1.000
_cell.length_c   1.000
_cell.angle_alpha   90.00
_cell.angle_beta   90.00
_cell.angle_gamma   90.00
#
_symmetry.space_group_name_H-M   'P 1'
#
loop_
_entity.id
_entity.type
_entity.pdbx_description
1 polymer ?
#
loop_
_entity_poly.entity_id
_entity_poly.type
_entity_poly.pdbx_seq_one_letter_code
_entity_poly.pdbx_strand_id
1 'polypeptide(L)'
;MAKSENKDNKELSQDKSPKKAVKSSYSKKKKTKKNILNGIAYVQSTFNNTIISIADTNGNVISWASAGQKGFKGSRKSTPSAAQIAADAAASKDLEFGMKTLSVEVKGPGSGRETALRALQARGFRILSIKDTTPMPHNGTRPPKKRRV
;
A
#
# COMPACT_ATOMS: atom_id res chain seq x y z
N MET A 1 -58.08 16.06 -35.33
CA MET A 1 -58.20 17.53 -35.49
C MET A 1 -56.95 18.11 -34.88
N ALA A 2 -56.04 18.42 -35.68
CA ALA A 2 -55.76 19.73 -36.25
C ALA A 2 -54.83 20.54 -35.33
N LYS A 3 -53.58 20.63 -35.77
CA LYS A 3 -52.89 21.86 -36.27
C LYS A 3 -52.44 22.79 -35.16
N SER A 4 -51.30 23.44 -35.14
CA SER A 4 -50.28 23.85 -36.13
C SER A 4 -49.20 24.61 -35.39
N GLU A 5 -47.94 24.39 -35.76
CA GLU A 5 -47.04 25.38 -36.38
C GLU A 5 -46.89 26.75 -35.67
N ASN A 6 -45.67 27.17 -35.30
CA ASN A 6 -44.75 28.03 -36.06
C ASN A 6 -43.53 28.39 -35.18
N LYS A 7 -42.30 28.17 -35.64
CA LYS A 7 -41.38 29.10 -36.31
C LYS A 7 -41.19 30.42 -35.54
N ASP A 8 -40.03 30.81 -35.11
CA ASP A 8 -38.93 31.42 -35.82
C ASP A 8 -37.82 31.89 -34.83
N ASN A 9 -36.62 31.43 -35.09
CA ASN A 9 -35.50 32.25 -35.52
C ASN A 9 -35.02 33.36 -34.58
N LYS A 10 -33.81 33.18 -34.04
CA LYS A 10 -32.73 34.20 -34.25
C LYS A 10 -31.35 33.68 -33.79
N GLU A 11 -30.50 33.58 -34.76
CA GLU A 11 -29.07 33.52 -34.64
C GLU A 11 -28.51 34.65 -33.81
N LEU A 12 -27.58 34.32 -32.92
CA LEU A 12 -26.54 35.27 -32.50
C LEU A 12 -25.23 34.50 -32.28
N SER A 13 -24.45 34.54 -33.33
CA SER A 13 -23.05 34.24 -33.35
C SER A 13 -22.30 34.99 -32.24
N GLN A 14 -21.60 34.25 -31.39
CA GLN A 14 -20.50 34.80 -30.60
C GLN A 14 -19.28 33.86 -30.67
N ASP A 15 -18.29 34.38 -31.32
CA ASP A 15 -16.91 33.97 -31.37
C ASP A 15 -16.41 33.36 -30.06
N LYS A 16 -16.03 32.11 -30.06
CA LYS A 16 -15.14 31.53 -29.07
C LYS A 16 -13.84 31.12 -29.73
N SER A 17 -12.88 32.05 -29.67
CA SER A 17 -11.49 31.78 -29.95
C SER A 17 -11.01 30.53 -29.19
N PRO A 18 -10.23 29.62 -29.82
CA PRO A 18 -9.72 28.45 -29.17
C PRO A 18 -8.55 28.82 -28.23
N LYS A 19 -8.78 28.77 -26.93
CA LYS A 19 -7.70 28.79 -25.93
C LYS A 19 -6.82 27.56 -26.16
N LYS A 20 -5.65 27.78 -26.78
CA LYS A 20 -4.56 26.79 -26.86
C LYS A 20 -4.20 26.34 -25.45
N ALA A 21 -4.63 25.15 -25.09
CA ALA A 21 -4.15 24.44 -23.89
C ALA A 21 -2.68 24.08 -24.12
N VAL A 22 -1.78 24.79 -23.47
CA VAL A 22 -0.37 24.43 -23.38
C VAL A 22 -0.29 23.09 -22.65
N LYS A 23 -0.19 22.01 -23.39
CA LYS A 23 0.12 20.69 -22.84
C LYS A 23 1.57 20.73 -22.36
N SER A 24 1.76 20.99 -21.07
CA SER A 24 3.01 20.79 -20.38
C SER A 24 3.40 19.30 -20.50
N SER A 25 4.30 19.00 -21.41
CA SER A 25 4.89 17.67 -21.56
C SER A 25 5.91 17.44 -20.45
N TYR A 26 5.45 17.13 -19.24
CA TYR A 26 6.31 16.53 -18.25
C TYR A 26 6.67 15.12 -18.73
N SER A 27 7.82 14.98 -19.39
CA SER A 27 8.41 13.69 -19.67
C SER A 27 8.74 13.01 -18.34
N LYS A 28 7.90 12.05 -17.91
CA LYS A 28 8.23 11.17 -16.79
C LYS A 28 9.51 10.44 -17.15
N LYS A 29 10.66 10.88 -16.60
CA LYS A 29 11.90 10.10 -16.65
C LYS A 29 11.56 8.68 -16.19
N LYS A 30 11.68 7.70 -17.10
CA LYS A 30 11.60 6.29 -16.75
C LYS A 30 12.68 6.03 -15.70
N LYS A 31 12.26 5.85 -14.43
CA LYS A 31 13.18 5.43 -13.38
C LYS A 31 13.69 4.05 -13.79
N THR A 32 14.98 3.94 -14.02
CA THR A 32 15.64 2.65 -14.25
C THR A 32 15.33 1.75 -13.06
N LYS A 33 14.67 0.61 -13.31
CA LYS A 33 14.38 -0.38 -12.28
C LYS A 33 15.74 -0.87 -11.75
N LYS A 34 16.04 -0.56 -10.49
CA LYS A 34 17.24 -1.09 -9.83
C LYS A 34 16.97 -2.56 -9.53
N ASN A 35 17.85 -3.46 -9.96
CA ASN A 35 17.80 -4.86 -9.54
C ASN A 35 18.31 -4.96 -8.11
N ILE A 36 17.43 -5.25 -7.16
CA ILE A 36 17.74 -5.38 -5.75
C ILE A 36 17.49 -6.84 -5.37
N LEU A 37 18.55 -7.59 -5.11
CA LEU A 37 18.46 -9.01 -4.81
C LEU A 37 18.07 -9.30 -3.35
N ASN A 38 18.59 -8.49 -2.41
CA ASN A 38 18.40 -8.64 -0.98
C ASN A 38 17.62 -7.47 -0.41
N GLY A 39 16.69 -7.74 0.48
CA GLY A 39 15.90 -6.71 1.15
C GLY A 39 15.57 -7.05 2.59
N ILE A 40 14.96 -6.08 3.26
CA ILE A 40 14.47 -6.19 4.62
C ILE A 40 12.96 -5.98 4.60
N ALA A 41 12.20 -6.94 5.12
CA ALA A 41 10.76 -6.82 5.26
C ALA A 41 10.40 -6.46 6.71
N TYR A 42 9.78 -5.33 6.89
CA TYR A 42 9.27 -4.85 8.17
C TYR A 42 7.78 -5.20 8.28
N VAL A 43 7.43 -6.04 9.22
CA VAL A 43 6.05 -6.44 9.51
C VAL A 43 5.61 -5.79 10.82
N GLN A 44 4.78 -4.79 10.75
CA GLN A 44 4.16 -4.16 11.91
C GLN A 44 2.73 -4.67 12.07
N SER A 45 2.50 -5.52 13.09
CA SER A 45 1.21 -6.11 13.37
C SER A 45 0.68 -5.63 14.73
N THR A 46 -0.33 -4.77 14.68
CA THR A 46 -1.04 -4.28 15.86
C THR A 46 -2.39 -5.00 16.01
N PHE A 47 -3.06 -4.83 17.13
CA PHE A 47 -4.42 -5.37 17.30
C PHE A 47 -5.45 -4.81 16.31
N ASN A 48 -5.17 -3.69 15.65
CA ASN A 48 -6.12 -3.02 14.75
C ASN A 48 -5.75 -3.11 13.28
N ASN A 49 -4.47 -3.35 12.94
CA ASN A 49 -4.01 -3.33 11.56
C ASN A 49 -2.67 -4.07 11.41
N THR A 50 -2.40 -4.56 10.21
CA THR A 50 -1.08 -5.06 9.81
C THR A 50 -0.57 -4.24 8.65
N ILE A 51 0.68 -3.75 8.78
CA ILE A 51 1.39 -2.98 7.77
C ILE A 51 2.67 -3.74 7.42
N ILE A 52 2.96 -3.87 6.15
CA ILE A 52 4.15 -4.54 5.64
C ILE A 52 4.88 -3.55 4.75
N SER A 53 6.16 -3.33 5.03
CA SER A 53 7.03 -2.47 4.23
C SER A 53 8.27 -3.27 3.86
N ILE A 54 8.63 -3.26 2.59
CA ILE A 54 9.83 -3.93 2.10
C ILE A 54 10.81 -2.87 1.63
N ALA A 55 12.02 -2.95 2.15
CA ALA A 55 13.08 -1.99 1.91
C ALA A 55 14.34 -2.68 1.38
N ASP A 56 15.18 -1.89 0.75
CA ASP A 56 16.55 -2.25 0.41
C ASP A 56 17.42 -2.36 1.68
N THR A 57 18.58 -2.97 1.58
CA THR A 57 19.60 -3.05 2.65
C THR A 57 20.04 -1.68 3.17
N ASN A 58 19.88 -0.63 2.39
CA ASN A 58 20.15 0.76 2.75
C ASN A 58 19.00 1.44 3.52
N GLY A 59 17.87 0.75 3.75
CA GLY A 59 16.70 1.30 4.43
C GLY A 59 15.72 2.07 3.53
N ASN A 60 15.94 2.14 2.21
CA ASN A 60 15.00 2.78 1.30
C ASN A 60 13.79 1.87 1.06
N VAL A 61 12.60 2.33 1.37
CA VAL A 61 11.36 1.58 1.14
C VAL A 61 11.05 1.50 -0.35
N ILE A 62 10.93 0.28 -0.86
CA ILE A 62 10.62 -0.02 -2.26
C ILE A 62 9.13 -0.20 -2.43
N SER A 63 8.53 -1.02 -1.57
CA SER A 63 7.10 -1.28 -1.57
C SER A 63 6.52 -1.28 -0.17
N TRP A 64 5.24 -1.03 -0.08
CA TRP A 64 4.48 -1.20 1.15
C TRP A 64 3.03 -1.53 0.84
N ALA A 65 2.40 -2.22 1.78
CA ALA A 65 0.96 -2.46 1.77
C ALA A 65 0.42 -2.60 3.19
N SER A 66 -0.86 -2.32 3.35
CA SER A 66 -1.56 -2.49 4.61
C SER A 66 -2.94 -3.11 4.37
N ALA A 67 -3.51 -3.73 5.40
CA ALA A 67 -4.86 -4.27 5.32
C ALA A 67 -5.90 -3.18 4.93
N GLY A 68 -5.74 -1.95 5.44
CA GLY A 68 -6.62 -0.83 5.10
C GLY A 68 -6.53 -0.42 3.63
N GLN A 69 -5.34 -0.44 3.04
CA GLN A 69 -5.13 -0.14 1.62
C GLN A 69 -5.81 -1.18 0.70
N LYS A 70 -5.96 -2.41 1.17
CA LYS A 70 -6.61 -3.50 0.43
C LYS A 70 -8.13 -3.56 0.61
N GLY A 71 -8.73 -2.52 1.16
CA GLY A 71 -10.18 -2.38 1.28
C GLY A 71 -10.78 -2.98 2.55
N PHE A 72 -9.97 -3.54 3.45
CA PHE A 72 -10.48 -3.97 4.74
C PHE A 72 -10.80 -2.78 5.63
N LYS A 73 -11.98 -2.78 6.26
CA LYS A 73 -12.46 -1.71 7.15
C LYS A 73 -12.74 -2.23 8.55
N GLY A 74 -12.64 -1.34 9.54
CA GLY A 74 -12.95 -1.66 10.95
C GLY A 74 -12.12 -2.82 11.50
N SER A 75 -12.74 -3.73 12.22
CA SER A 75 -12.10 -4.89 12.87
C SER A 75 -11.51 -5.90 11.87
N ARG A 76 -12.01 -5.95 10.64
CA ARG A 76 -11.48 -6.86 9.61
C ARG A 76 -10.03 -6.60 9.24
N LYS A 77 -9.46 -5.41 9.52
CA LYS A 77 -8.05 -5.07 9.25
C LYS A 77 -7.07 -5.86 10.11
N SER A 78 -7.49 -6.34 11.27
CA SER A 78 -6.63 -7.09 12.19
C SER A 78 -6.65 -8.61 11.96
N THR A 79 -7.42 -9.07 10.97
CA THR A 79 -7.52 -10.50 10.69
C THR A 79 -6.26 -11.06 10.02
N PRO A 80 -5.92 -12.35 10.26
CA PRO A 80 -4.81 -13.01 9.58
C PRO A 80 -4.93 -12.98 8.05
N SER A 81 -6.14 -13.16 7.52
CA SER A 81 -6.41 -13.10 6.07
C SER A 81 -6.09 -11.73 5.48
N ALA A 82 -6.42 -10.65 6.18
CA ALA A 82 -6.08 -9.29 5.73
C ALA A 82 -4.56 -9.06 5.71
N ALA A 83 -3.82 -9.61 6.67
CA ALA A 83 -2.36 -9.57 6.71
C ALA A 83 -1.74 -10.34 5.53
N GLN A 84 -2.30 -11.51 5.19
CA GLN A 84 -1.86 -12.29 4.03
C GLN A 84 -2.02 -11.48 2.73
N ILE A 85 -3.20 -10.90 2.48
CA ILE A 85 -3.46 -10.10 1.28
C ILE A 85 -2.57 -8.86 1.21
N ALA A 86 -2.28 -8.23 2.36
CA ALA A 86 -1.34 -7.12 2.41
C ALA A 86 0.10 -7.57 2.08
N ALA A 87 0.55 -8.72 2.61
CA ALA A 87 1.86 -9.29 2.31
C ALA A 87 2.00 -9.63 0.83
N ASP A 88 0.99 -10.28 0.26
CA ASP A 88 0.93 -10.62 -1.16
C ASP A 88 1.03 -9.39 -2.05
N ALA A 89 0.39 -8.31 -1.66
CA ALA A 89 0.39 -7.08 -2.43
C ALA A 89 1.72 -6.31 -2.37
N ALA A 90 2.40 -6.31 -1.23
CA ALA A 90 3.75 -5.77 -1.11
C ALA A 90 4.73 -6.62 -1.92
N ALA A 91 4.71 -7.94 -1.71
CA ALA A 91 5.56 -8.93 -2.36
C ALA A 91 5.51 -8.87 -3.90
N SER A 92 4.32 -8.72 -4.47
CA SER A 92 4.15 -8.66 -5.93
C SER A 92 4.92 -7.52 -6.57
N LYS A 93 5.02 -6.38 -5.91
CA LYS A 93 5.79 -5.23 -6.40
C LYS A 93 7.29 -5.47 -6.33
N ASP A 94 7.77 -6.14 -5.27
CA ASP A 94 9.20 -6.36 -5.06
C ASP A 94 9.77 -7.46 -5.96
N LEU A 95 8.95 -8.44 -6.34
CA LEU A 95 9.30 -9.40 -7.38
C LEU A 95 9.58 -8.73 -8.73
N GLU A 96 8.88 -7.62 -9.05
CA GLU A 96 9.17 -6.83 -10.25
C GLU A 96 10.56 -6.15 -10.22
N PHE A 97 11.11 -5.90 -9.03
CA PHE A 97 12.47 -5.37 -8.84
C PHE A 97 13.53 -6.47 -8.77
N GLY A 98 13.13 -7.75 -8.91
CA GLY A 98 14.03 -8.90 -8.92
C GLY A 98 14.50 -9.36 -7.55
N MET A 99 13.81 -8.95 -6.47
CA MET A 99 14.16 -9.34 -5.11
C MET A 99 13.91 -10.83 -4.88
N LYS A 100 14.88 -11.53 -4.26
CA LYS A 100 14.82 -12.98 -4.00
C LYS A 100 14.94 -13.32 -2.53
N THR A 101 15.72 -12.56 -1.78
CA THR A 101 16.03 -12.85 -0.38
C THR A 101 15.56 -11.75 0.53
N LEU A 102 14.99 -12.11 1.68
CA LEU A 102 14.48 -11.20 2.68
C LEU A 102 15.01 -11.55 4.07
N SER A 103 15.46 -10.53 4.80
CA SER A 103 15.54 -10.57 6.26
C SER A 103 14.26 -9.95 6.81
N VAL A 104 13.59 -10.60 7.75
CA VAL A 104 12.29 -10.12 8.24
C VAL A 104 12.42 -9.60 9.66
N GLU A 105 11.94 -8.39 9.88
CA GLU A 105 11.79 -7.77 11.19
C GLU A 105 10.31 -7.64 11.54
N VAL A 106 9.92 -8.29 12.64
CA VAL A 106 8.52 -8.31 13.09
C VAL A 106 8.38 -7.44 14.33
N LYS A 107 7.31 -6.65 14.37
CA LYS A 107 6.99 -5.77 15.48
C LYS A 107 5.51 -5.82 15.84
N GLY A 108 5.20 -5.99 17.12
CA GLY A 108 3.84 -5.89 17.67
C GLY A 108 3.14 -7.23 17.90
N PRO A 109 2.07 -7.25 18.68
CA PRO A 109 1.38 -8.47 19.17
C PRO A 109 0.21 -8.92 18.30
N GLY A 110 -0.01 -8.33 17.12
CA GLY A 110 -1.19 -8.61 16.30
C GLY A 110 -1.21 -10.04 15.71
N SER A 111 -2.40 -10.55 15.41
CA SER A 111 -2.61 -11.88 14.84
C SER A 111 -2.07 -12.07 13.41
N GLY A 112 -1.72 -10.97 12.75
CA GLY A 112 -1.14 -10.98 11.39
C GLY A 112 0.34 -11.33 11.31
N ARG A 113 1.07 -11.48 12.44
CA ARG A 113 2.52 -11.74 12.47
C ARG A 113 2.93 -12.95 11.62
N GLU A 114 2.43 -14.12 12.00
CA GLU A 114 2.80 -15.39 11.36
C GLU A 114 2.26 -15.48 9.94
N THR A 115 1.04 -15.04 9.72
CA THR A 115 0.40 -15.11 8.40
C THR A 115 1.11 -14.24 7.36
N ALA A 116 1.62 -13.07 7.76
CA ALA A 116 2.44 -12.24 6.88
C ALA A 116 3.75 -12.94 6.48
N LEU A 117 4.43 -13.60 7.43
CA LEU A 117 5.65 -14.37 7.15
C LEU A 117 5.39 -15.52 6.17
N ARG A 118 4.34 -16.31 6.43
CA ARG A 118 3.94 -17.41 5.56
C ARG A 118 3.58 -16.93 4.16
N ALA A 119 2.89 -15.79 4.04
CA ALA A 119 2.55 -15.21 2.75
C ALA A 119 3.78 -14.77 1.96
N LEU A 120 4.76 -14.12 2.60
CA LEU A 120 6.02 -13.75 1.95
C LEU A 120 6.79 -14.98 1.44
N GLN A 121 6.85 -16.03 2.25
CA GLN A 121 7.47 -17.29 1.85
C GLN A 121 6.71 -17.98 0.70
N ALA A 122 5.39 -18.00 0.75
CA ALA A 122 4.53 -18.58 -0.30
C ALA A 122 4.68 -17.88 -1.65
N ARG A 123 5.04 -16.59 -1.64
CA ARG A 123 5.34 -15.80 -2.85
C ARG A 123 6.71 -16.07 -3.45
N GLY A 124 7.52 -16.95 -2.83
CA GLY A 124 8.80 -17.40 -3.35
C GLY A 124 10.01 -16.63 -2.82
N PHE A 125 9.85 -15.76 -1.82
CA PHE A 125 11.01 -15.15 -1.16
C PHE A 125 11.71 -16.15 -0.25
N ARG A 126 13.03 -16.15 -0.32
CA ARG A 126 13.87 -16.89 0.62
C ARG A 126 14.09 -16.04 1.86
N ILE A 127 13.54 -16.47 3.00
CA ILE A 127 13.73 -15.80 4.28
C ILE A 127 15.08 -16.25 4.87
N LEU A 128 15.99 -15.30 5.10
CA LEU A 128 17.32 -15.56 5.66
C LEU A 128 17.29 -15.51 7.18
N SER A 129 16.61 -14.55 7.75
CA SER A 129 16.53 -14.34 9.20
C SER A 129 15.18 -13.74 9.58
N ILE A 130 14.73 -14.06 10.79
CA ILE A 130 13.54 -13.48 11.40
C ILE A 130 13.97 -12.88 12.74
N LYS A 131 13.72 -11.60 12.93
CA LYS A 131 14.05 -10.86 14.13
C LYS A 131 12.80 -10.22 14.71
N ASP A 132 12.56 -10.40 16.00
CA ASP A 132 11.52 -9.67 16.71
C ASP A 132 12.11 -8.37 17.26
N THR A 133 11.52 -7.26 16.86
CA THR A 133 11.92 -5.90 17.27
C THR A 133 10.83 -5.20 18.07
N THR A 134 9.93 -5.96 18.69
CA THR A 134 8.87 -5.42 19.53
C THR A 134 9.48 -4.66 20.72
N PRO A 135 9.24 -3.34 20.87
CA PRO A 135 9.80 -2.58 21.95
C PRO A 135 9.19 -2.96 23.27
N MET A 136 10.03 -3.23 24.26
CA MET A 136 9.64 -3.47 25.64
C MET A 136 10.08 -2.26 26.47
N PRO A 137 9.13 -1.47 27.01
CA PRO A 137 9.51 -0.27 27.78
C PRO A 137 10.18 -0.66 29.09
N HIS A 138 11.29 -0.03 29.42
CA HIS A 138 11.94 -0.13 30.72
C HIS A 138 11.36 0.94 31.64
N ASN A 139 10.24 0.62 32.33
CA ASN A 139 9.49 1.54 33.19
C ASN A 139 9.05 2.84 32.45
N GLY A 140 8.49 2.67 31.26
CA GLY A 140 8.03 3.75 30.39
C GLY A 140 6.77 4.48 30.88
N THR A 141 6.13 5.21 29.99
CA THR A 141 4.89 5.95 30.27
C THR A 141 3.75 5.00 30.63
N ARG A 142 2.88 5.44 31.56
CA ARG A 142 1.67 4.69 31.93
C ARG A 142 0.78 4.48 30.69
N PRO A 143 0.37 3.22 30.39
CA PRO A 143 -0.53 2.97 29.28
C PRO A 143 -1.90 3.63 29.49
N PRO A 144 -2.64 3.97 28.43
CA PRO A 144 -3.98 4.52 28.54
C PRO A 144 -4.93 3.50 29.21
N LYS A 145 -6.00 4.01 29.81
CA LYS A 145 -7.03 3.14 30.41
C LYS A 145 -7.61 2.18 29.38
N LYS A 146 -8.06 1.00 29.86
CA LYS A 146 -8.72 0.00 29.02
C LYS A 146 -9.91 0.63 28.27
N ARG A 147 -9.94 0.42 26.96
CA ARG A 147 -11.02 0.89 26.10
C ARG A 147 -12.31 0.15 26.45
N ARG A 148 -13.39 0.87 26.66
CA ARG A 148 -14.75 0.29 26.77
C ARG A 148 -15.24 -0.01 25.36
N VAL A 149 -15.63 -1.25 25.10
CA VAL A 149 -16.17 -1.74 23.84
C VAL A 149 -17.62 -2.14 24.11
#